data_bb145bdf53e8452b2dfd633b9c622416
#
_entry.id   bb145bdf53e8452b2dfd633b9c622416
#
_cell.length_a   1.000
_cell.length_b   1.000
_cell.length_c   1.000
_cell.angle_alpha   90.00
_cell.angle_beta   90.00
_cell.angle_gamma   90.00
#
_symmetry.space_group_name_H-M   'P 1'
#
loop_
_entity.id
_entity.type
_entity.pdbx_description
1 polymer ?
#
loop_
_entity_poly.entity_id
_entity_poly.type
_entity_poly.pdbx_seq_one_letter_code
_entity_poly.pdbx_strand_id
1 'polypeptide(L)'
;MTVSRASRFKRAKPANVVKSIAMDKLSNVKLSEEQQQLRGRILEFIRQNLASYQKGGKPGMFVVQGDAGTGKSVILNSLFNDVQKLANNNPDTTDILKGTRNYLIVNHPEMLKLYHRMSTNYTYINKASLERPTSLINNLQKRKEMADVVIIDEAHLLATSKDAFKRFYGENHLKELLELAKVLVLVYDEKQALRMGCYWDENTENGANLQTFYDEIPESKRGWYNLKQQFRVAAPPDVLDWINDISVEGKIPKYPKSAKGSLEPKFDFQIWDDCNEMYMKLKEKNETFGQCRMLSTYDFPYRLDGKTYYVTCGDFKLRWDMYAPKALLPWSEREDTIDEVGSVYTVQGFDLNYAGVILGRSVGYDKANDCIKLRPELYDDHAGFTKKKNISDADTVKQKIIMNSINVLLTRGTKGLYVYAWDPELRERLARSRTE
;
A
#
# COMPACT_ATOMS: atom_id res chain seq x y z
N MET A 1 33.35 49.81 25.44
CA MET A 1 31.87 49.66 25.54
C MET A 1 31.42 48.83 24.36
N THR A 2 31.26 47.54 24.57
CA THR A 2 30.87 46.54 23.54
C THR A 2 29.40 46.21 23.74
N VAL A 3 28.56 46.62 22.80
CA VAL A 3 27.11 46.34 22.82
C VAL A 3 26.85 45.03 22.13
N SER A 4 26.43 44.04 22.91
CA SER A 4 25.96 42.73 22.45
C SER A 4 24.64 42.87 21.67
N ARG A 5 24.63 42.43 20.41
CA ARG A 5 23.43 42.25 19.61
C ARG A 5 22.83 40.86 19.90
N ALA A 6 21.84 40.80 20.79
CA ALA A 6 20.99 39.64 20.94
C ALA A 6 20.03 39.53 19.71
N SER A 7 20.24 38.55 18.86
CA SER A 7 19.31 38.21 17.75
C SER A 7 18.06 37.58 18.34
N ARG A 8 16.93 38.29 18.28
CA ARG A 8 15.59 37.77 18.54
C ARG A 8 15.22 36.80 17.42
N PHE A 9 15.34 35.52 17.68
CA PHE A 9 14.64 34.51 16.89
C PHE A 9 13.13 34.70 17.11
N LYS A 10 12.46 35.28 16.10
CA LYS A 10 10.99 35.24 16.03
C LYS A 10 10.58 33.76 15.82
N ARG A 11 9.98 33.16 16.87
CA ARG A 11 9.25 31.90 16.70
C ARG A 11 8.20 32.11 15.60
N ALA A 12 8.34 31.40 14.49
CA ALA A 12 7.33 31.31 13.47
C ALA A 12 6.02 30.83 14.13
N LYS A 13 4.89 31.48 13.82
CA LYS A 13 3.57 31.00 14.23
C LYS A 13 3.43 29.56 13.73
N PRO A 14 2.85 28.63 14.52
CA PRO A 14 2.59 27.28 14.03
C PRO A 14 1.75 27.40 12.75
N ALA A 15 2.26 26.88 11.65
CA ALA A 15 1.50 26.71 10.42
C ALA A 15 0.22 25.93 10.78
N ASN A 16 -0.93 26.35 10.25
CA ASN A 16 -2.18 25.63 10.41
C ASN A 16 -1.90 24.15 10.13
N VAL A 17 -2.02 23.32 11.16
CA VAL A 17 -1.80 21.87 11.04
C VAL A 17 -2.97 21.34 10.25
N VAL A 18 -2.76 21.11 8.95
CA VAL A 18 -3.74 20.47 8.08
C VAL A 18 -3.94 19.05 8.62
N LYS A 19 -5.11 18.78 9.21
CA LYS A 19 -5.45 17.45 9.71
C LYS A 19 -5.53 16.46 8.55
N SER A 20 -4.86 15.32 8.68
CA SER A 20 -4.93 14.21 7.73
C SER A 20 -5.56 13.00 8.40
N ILE A 21 -6.59 12.44 7.77
CA ILE A 21 -7.31 11.26 8.28
C ILE A 21 -6.39 10.03 8.28
N ALA A 22 -5.55 9.90 7.25
CA ALA A 22 -4.56 8.82 7.20
C ALA A 22 -3.54 8.93 8.34
N MET A 23 -3.12 10.16 8.72
CA MET A 23 -2.28 10.37 9.91
C MET A 23 -2.98 9.95 11.18
N ASP A 24 -4.25 10.33 11.37
CA ASP A 24 -5.01 9.99 12.57
C ASP A 24 -5.19 8.47 12.68
N LYS A 25 -5.49 7.78 11.58
CA LYS A 25 -5.56 6.31 11.54
C LYS A 25 -4.26 5.63 11.95
N LEU A 26 -3.11 6.12 11.48
CA LEU A 26 -1.81 5.53 11.83
C LEU A 26 -1.35 5.87 13.25
N SER A 27 -1.76 7.03 13.79
CA SER A 27 -1.25 7.57 15.06
C SER A 27 -2.13 7.24 16.26
N ASN A 28 -3.46 7.25 16.08
CA ASN A 28 -4.42 7.30 17.19
C ASN A 28 -5.34 6.07 17.27
N VAL A 29 -5.20 5.10 16.38
CA VAL A 29 -6.01 3.88 16.42
C VAL A 29 -5.57 2.98 17.57
N LYS A 30 -6.53 2.62 18.42
CA LYS A 30 -6.31 1.61 19.46
C LYS A 30 -6.15 0.24 18.82
N LEU A 31 -5.02 -0.41 19.08
CA LEU A 31 -4.77 -1.77 18.61
C LEU A 31 -5.79 -2.75 19.22
N SER A 32 -6.24 -3.72 18.43
CA SER A 32 -6.98 -4.88 18.95
C SER A 32 -6.10 -5.72 19.87
N GLU A 33 -6.71 -6.65 20.60
CA GLU A 33 -5.97 -7.56 21.48
C GLU A 33 -4.97 -8.41 20.69
N GLU A 34 -5.39 -8.99 19.55
CA GLU A 34 -4.50 -9.73 18.64
C GLU A 34 -3.31 -8.86 18.17
N GLN A 35 -3.58 -7.62 17.78
CA GLN A 35 -2.54 -6.69 17.34
C GLN A 35 -1.57 -6.31 18.45
N GLN A 36 -2.06 -6.14 19.69
CA GLN A 36 -1.22 -5.87 20.85
C GLN A 36 -0.32 -7.05 21.19
N GLN A 37 -0.86 -8.28 21.17
CA GLN A 37 -0.11 -9.51 21.40
C GLN A 37 0.96 -9.70 20.32
N LEU A 38 0.60 -9.51 19.05
CA LEU A 38 1.54 -9.61 17.94
C LEU A 38 2.67 -8.57 18.07
N ARG A 39 2.34 -7.33 18.39
CA ARG A 39 3.35 -6.27 18.62
C ARG A 39 4.32 -6.67 19.74
N GLY A 40 3.81 -7.17 20.87
CA GLY A 40 4.63 -7.67 21.98
C GLY A 40 5.55 -8.82 21.56
N ARG A 41 5.00 -9.79 20.81
CA ARG A 41 5.78 -10.91 20.26
C ARG A 41 6.90 -10.46 19.34
N ILE A 42 6.63 -9.49 18.46
CA ILE A 42 7.66 -8.95 17.55
C ILE A 42 8.74 -8.21 18.35
N LEU A 43 8.37 -7.42 19.36
CA LEU A 43 9.34 -6.72 20.20
C LEU A 43 10.27 -7.67 20.94
N GLU A 44 9.73 -8.76 21.47
CA GLU A 44 10.53 -9.80 22.11
C GLU A 44 11.44 -10.53 21.10
N PHE A 45 10.93 -10.86 19.90
CA PHE A 45 11.73 -11.40 18.81
C PHE A 45 12.92 -10.47 18.45
N ILE A 46 12.70 -9.15 18.39
CA ILE A 46 13.77 -8.18 18.15
C ILE A 46 14.84 -8.27 19.24
N ARG A 47 14.45 -8.28 20.52
CA ARG A 47 15.40 -8.37 21.64
C ARG A 47 16.25 -9.65 21.60
N GLN A 48 15.62 -10.79 21.39
CA GLN A 48 16.28 -12.09 21.31
C GLN A 48 17.29 -12.14 20.17
N ASN A 49 16.91 -11.62 18.98
CA ASN A 49 17.78 -11.63 17.83
C ASN A 49 18.92 -10.60 17.91
N LEU A 50 18.71 -9.46 18.52
CA LEU A 50 19.79 -8.51 18.83
C LEU A 50 20.80 -9.11 19.82
N ALA A 51 20.32 -9.76 20.88
CA ALA A 51 21.18 -10.37 21.90
C ALA A 51 22.01 -11.55 21.34
N SER A 52 21.46 -12.31 20.42
CA SER A 52 22.11 -13.47 19.78
C SER A 52 22.89 -13.13 18.50
N TYR A 53 22.89 -11.87 18.05
CA TYR A 53 23.56 -11.49 16.82
C TYR A 53 25.07 -11.55 16.94
N GLN A 54 25.71 -12.30 16.06
CA GLN A 54 27.15 -12.33 15.89
C GLN A 54 27.56 -11.62 14.59
N LYS A 55 28.66 -10.88 14.62
CA LYS A 55 29.14 -10.14 13.44
C LYS A 55 29.40 -11.13 12.27
N GLY A 56 28.74 -10.85 11.15
CA GLY A 56 28.77 -11.75 9.97
C GLY A 56 27.78 -12.92 10.03
N GLY A 57 26.99 -13.05 11.09
CA GLY A 57 25.93 -14.04 11.18
C GLY A 57 24.66 -13.65 10.41
N LYS A 58 23.75 -14.62 10.21
CA LYS A 58 22.45 -14.37 9.59
C LYS A 58 21.61 -13.44 10.48
N PRO A 59 20.87 -12.48 9.89
CA PRO A 59 19.96 -11.60 10.63
C PRO A 59 18.75 -12.36 11.17
N GLY A 60 18.01 -11.73 12.09
CA GLY A 60 16.64 -12.14 12.41
C GLY A 60 15.65 -11.61 11.37
N MET A 61 14.65 -12.38 10.98
CA MET A 61 13.61 -11.97 10.05
C MET A 61 12.21 -12.34 10.54
N PHE A 62 11.34 -11.35 10.72
CA PHE A 62 9.94 -11.56 11.08
C PHE A 62 9.00 -11.05 9.99
N VAL A 63 8.15 -11.91 9.46
CA VAL A 63 7.17 -11.60 8.41
C VAL A 63 5.79 -11.46 9.02
N VAL A 64 5.11 -10.36 8.74
CA VAL A 64 3.69 -10.17 9.02
C VAL A 64 2.96 -10.15 7.68
N GLN A 65 2.24 -11.20 7.37
CA GLN A 65 1.41 -11.30 6.17
C GLN A 65 -0.04 -11.01 6.50
N GLY A 66 -0.79 -10.49 5.56
CA GLY A 66 -2.22 -10.26 5.69
C GLY A 66 -2.78 -9.47 4.52
N ASP A 67 -4.05 -9.65 4.24
CA ASP A 67 -4.77 -8.93 3.20
C ASP A 67 -4.87 -7.42 3.48
N ALA A 68 -5.27 -6.66 2.47
CA ALA A 68 -5.55 -5.23 2.62
C ALA A 68 -6.56 -4.98 3.75
N GLY A 69 -6.25 -4.06 4.67
CA GLY A 69 -7.17 -3.69 5.75
C GLY A 69 -7.05 -4.47 7.07
N THR A 70 -6.12 -5.39 7.19
CA THR A 70 -5.86 -6.10 8.46
C THR A 70 -5.09 -5.26 9.50
N GLY A 71 -4.81 -3.99 9.21
CA GLY A 71 -4.15 -3.08 10.16
C GLY A 71 -2.63 -3.24 10.24
N LYS A 72 -2.00 -3.84 9.24
CA LYS A 72 -0.54 -4.07 9.16
C LYS A 72 0.29 -2.82 9.48
N SER A 73 0.06 -1.72 8.76
CA SER A 73 0.81 -0.47 8.94
C SER A 73 0.57 0.19 10.30
N VAL A 74 -0.61 -0.01 10.91
CA VAL A 74 -0.92 0.48 12.26
C VAL A 74 -0.07 -0.25 13.32
N ILE A 75 0.05 -1.58 13.19
CA ILE A 75 0.90 -2.39 14.08
C ILE A 75 2.36 -1.96 13.93
N LEU A 76 2.85 -1.83 12.68
CA LEU A 76 4.24 -1.45 12.41
C LEU A 76 4.58 -0.05 12.93
N ASN A 77 3.68 0.91 12.77
CA ASN A 77 3.89 2.26 13.27
C ASN A 77 3.96 2.26 14.81
N SER A 78 3.05 1.54 15.47
CA SER A 78 3.07 1.38 16.92
C SER A 78 4.34 0.67 17.40
N LEU A 79 4.76 -0.40 16.73
CA LEU A 79 6.00 -1.13 17.02
C LEU A 79 7.23 -0.22 16.87
N PHE A 80 7.31 0.53 15.76
CA PHE A 80 8.42 1.43 15.50
C PHE A 80 8.54 2.53 16.55
N ASN A 81 7.40 3.09 16.98
CA ASN A 81 7.37 4.06 18.08
C ASN A 81 7.90 3.47 19.39
N ASP A 82 7.52 2.23 19.73
CA ASP A 82 8.02 1.54 20.93
C ASP A 82 9.52 1.28 20.83
N VAL A 83 10.00 0.77 19.70
CA VAL A 83 11.44 0.54 19.44
C VAL A 83 12.25 1.84 19.59
N GLN A 84 11.78 2.93 18.99
CA GLN A 84 12.46 4.24 19.07
C GLN A 84 12.40 4.83 20.47
N LYS A 85 11.31 4.66 21.20
CA LYS A 85 11.20 5.07 22.60
C LYS A 85 12.23 4.31 23.46
N LEU A 86 12.32 2.99 23.31
CA LEU A 86 13.27 2.16 24.04
C LEU A 86 14.73 2.49 23.66
N ALA A 87 15.00 2.79 22.40
CA ALA A 87 16.33 3.16 21.95
C ALA A 87 16.80 4.51 22.51
N ASN A 88 15.91 5.52 22.59
CA ASN A 88 16.28 6.90 22.89
C ASN A 88 15.98 7.36 24.31
N ASN A 89 15.00 6.74 25.00
CA ASN A 89 14.51 7.21 26.30
C ASN A 89 14.17 6.06 27.27
N ASN A 90 14.85 4.94 27.16
CA ASN A 90 14.65 3.85 28.11
C ASN A 90 15.38 4.16 29.43
N PRO A 91 14.68 4.19 30.58
CA PRO A 91 15.32 4.33 31.90
C PRO A 91 16.17 3.09 32.25
N ASP A 92 15.81 1.92 31.72
CA ASP A 92 16.62 0.72 31.88
C ASP A 92 17.82 0.76 30.94
N THR A 93 18.99 0.96 31.51
CA THR A 93 20.26 1.03 30.78
C THR A 93 20.77 -0.35 30.34
N THR A 94 20.18 -1.43 30.84
CA THR A 94 20.54 -2.81 30.50
C THR A 94 19.73 -3.38 29.31
N ASP A 95 18.67 -2.69 28.89
CA ASP A 95 17.87 -3.11 27.74
C ASP A 95 18.71 -3.07 26.46
N ILE A 96 18.74 -4.19 25.74
CA ILE A 96 19.51 -4.35 24.49
C ILE A 96 19.13 -3.35 23.40
N LEU A 97 17.92 -2.77 23.45
CA LEU A 97 17.46 -1.74 22.51
C LEU A 97 18.06 -0.35 22.80
N LYS A 98 18.65 -0.12 23.97
CA LYS A 98 19.25 1.17 24.32
C LYS A 98 20.37 1.56 23.36
N GLY A 99 20.23 2.72 22.71
CA GLY A 99 21.23 3.26 21.78
C GLY A 99 21.25 2.58 20.40
N THR A 100 20.29 1.71 20.08
CA THR A 100 20.19 1.06 18.76
C THR A 100 19.81 2.05 17.65
N ARG A 101 20.28 1.76 16.43
CA ARG A 101 19.99 2.52 15.20
C ARG A 101 18.91 1.79 14.40
N ASN A 102 17.70 2.35 14.39
CA ASN A 102 16.52 1.71 13.86
C ASN A 102 15.89 2.55 12.75
N TYR A 103 15.37 1.90 11.74
CA TYR A 103 14.76 2.53 10.56
C TYR A 103 13.40 1.93 10.25
N LEU A 104 12.46 2.81 9.86
CA LEU A 104 11.22 2.42 9.17
C LEU A 104 11.35 2.82 7.71
N ILE A 105 11.19 1.88 6.80
CA ILE A 105 11.30 2.11 5.36
C ILE A 105 10.01 1.74 4.63
N VAL A 106 9.71 2.51 3.59
CA VAL A 106 8.60 2.25 2.69
C VAL A 106 8.96 2.71 1.27
N ASN A 107 8.70 1.85 0.29
CA ASN A 107 8.99 2.18 -1.12
C ASN A 107 7.82 2.91 -1.81
N HIS A 108 7.12 3.77 -1.08
CA HIS A 108 5.98 4.54 -1.57
C HIS A 108 6.15 6.04 -1.22
N PRO A 109 6.24 6.95 -2.22
CA PRO A 109 6.52 8.36 -1.97
C PRO A 109 5.49 9.07 -1.08
N GLU A 110 4.20 8.85 -1.34
CA GLU A 110 3.12 9.52 -0.59
C GLU A 110 3.03 8.99 0.84
N MET A 111 3.19 7.68 1.05
CA MET A 111 3.27 7.09 2.38
C MET A 111 4.48 7.61 3.17
N LEU A 112 5.64 7.75 2.52
CA LEU A 112 6.82 8.31 3.18
C LEU A 112 6.61 9.77 3.60
N LYS A 113 5.95 10.60 2.77
CA LYS A 113 5.55 11.96 3.16
C LYS A 113 4.64 11.95 4.38
N LEU A 114 3.69 11.02 4.43
CA LEU A 114 2.79 10.85 5.57
C LEU A 114 3.58 10.51 6.84
N TYR A 115 4.48 9.54 6.79
CA TYR A 115 5.36 9.19 7.91
C TYR A 115 6.25 10.35 8.36
N HIS A 116 6.83 11.11 7.42
CA HIS A 116 7.61 12.31 7.75
C HIS A 116 6.79 13.38 8.47
N ARG A 117 5.52 13.54 8.13
CA ARG A 117 4.62 14.47 8.84
C ARG A 117 4.23 13.92 10.21
N MET A 118 3.94 12.63 10.30
CA MET A 118 3.65 11.96 11.58
C MET A 118 4.81 12.09 12.56
N SER A 119 6.05 12.00 12.09
CA SER A 119 7.23 12.10 12.95
C SER A 119 7.30 13.42 13.75
N THR A 120 6.62 14.48 13.28
CA THR A 120 6.55 15.75 14.04
C THR A 120 5.67 15.64 15.29
N ASN A 121 4.81 14.63 15.37
CA ASN A 121 3.92 14.38 16.50
C ASN A 121 4.50 13.36 17.50
N TYR A 122 5.62 12.72 17.16
CA TYR A 122 6.27 11.72 18.00
C TYR A 122 7.60 12.25 18.55
N THR A 123 7.78 12.17 19.85
CA THR A 123 8.99 12.66 20.53
C THR A 123 10.24 11.88 20.15
N TYR A 124 10.10 10.59 19.85
CA TYR A 124 11.23 9.67 19.68
C TYR A 124 11.47 9.27 18.22
N ILE A 125 10.56 9.58 17.30
CA ILE A 125 10.71 9.27 15.87
C ILE A 125 11.40 10.46 15.18
N ASN A 126 12.61 10.23 14.69
CA ASN A 126 13.34 11.22 13.93
C ASN A 126 13.07 11.02 12.43
N LYS A 127 12.93 12.11 11.68
CA LYS A 127 12.75 12.07 10.22
C LYS A 127 13.87 11.27 9.50
N ALA A 128 15.09 11.32 10.01
CA ALA A 128 16.23 10.59 9.47
C ALA A 128 16.13 9.05 9.63
N SER A 129 15.22 8.57 10.48
CA SER A 129 14.93 7.14 10.63
C SER A 129 13.81 6.62 9.72
N LEU A 130 13.28 7.50 8.86
CA LEU A 130 12.18 7.23 7.92
C LEU A 130 12.69 7.41 6.50
N GLU A 131 12.98 6.32 5.79
CA GLU A 131 13.63 6.39 4.49
C GLU A 131 13.00 5.45 3.44
N ARG A 132 13.47 5.59 2.20
CA ARG A 132 13.23 4.61 1.14
C ARG A 132 14.29 3.50 1.20
N PRO A 133 13.97 2.26 0.74
CA PRO A 133 14.91 1.14 0.72
C PRO A 133 16.24 1.50 0.04
N THR A 134 16.19 2.01 -1.19
CA THR A 134 17.40 2.39 -1.94
C THR A 134 18.26 3.42 -1.21
N SER A 135 17.63 4.43 -0.57
CA SER A 135 18.36 5.47 0.16
C SER A 135 19.07 4.87 1.38
N LEU A 136 18.37 4.04 2.16
CA LEU A 136 18.96 3.39 3.32
C LEU A 136 20.12 2.46 2.93
N ILE A 137 19.92 1.60 1.94
CA ILE A 137 20.97 0.69 1.42
C ILE A 137 22.21 1.47 1.02
N ASN A 138 22.06 2.48 0.15
CA ASN A 138 23.19 3.28 -0.32
C ASN A 138 23.91 4.02 0.83
N ASN A 139 23.16 4.53 1.81
CA ASN A 139 23.72 5.24 2.96
C ASN A 139 24.51 4.31 3.87
N LEU A 140 23.98 3.11 4.19
CA LEU A 140 24.64 2.15 5.06
C LEU A 140 25.89 1.57 4.37
N GLN A 141 25.81 1.21 3.10
CA GLN A 141 26.96 0.73 2.31
C GLN A 141 28.08 1.77 2.23
N LYS A 142 27.74 3.03 1.94
CA LYS A 142 28.71 4.13 1.88
C LYS A 142 29.43 4.36 3.22
N ARG A 143 28.70 4.22 4.34
CA ARG A 143 29.25 4.42 5.69
C ARG A 143 29.91 3.15 6.23
N LYS A 144 29.74 2.01 5.58
CA LYS A 144 30.16 0.68 6.08
C LYS A 144 29.54 0.37 7.46
N GLU A 145 28.28 0.72 7.63
CA GLU A 145 27.51 0.57 8.86
C GLU A 145 26.37 -0.43 8.67
N MET A 146 25.90 -0.99 9.78
CA MET A 146 24.70 -1.82 9.84
C MET A 146 23.61 -1.12 10.65
N ALA A 147 22.37 -1.36 10.26
CA ALA A 147 21.21 -1.04 11.11
C ALA A 147 21.03 -2.13 12.18
N ASP A 148 20.54 -1.75 13.36
CA ASP A 148 20.16 -2.72 14.37
C ASP A 148 18.79 -3.34 14.05
N VAL A 149 17.79 -2.49 13.77
CA VAL A 149 16.45 -2.94 13.38
C VAL A 149 15.98 -2.18 12.14
N VAL A 150 15.50 -2.89 11.13
CA VAL A 150 14.82 -2.32 9.97
C VAL A 150 13.40 -2.84 9.92
N ILE A 151 12.45 -1.93 10.01
CA ILE A 151 11.02 -2.21 9.84
C ILE A 151 10.61 -1.80 8.44
N ILE A 152 9.95 -2.69 7.70
CA ILE A 152 9.63 -2.52 6.28
C ILE A 152 8.11 -2.52 6.12
N ASP A 153 7.54 -1.35 5.83
CA ASP A 153 6.14 -1.26 5.45
C ASP A 153 5.98 -1.48 3.94
N GLU A 154 4.88 -2.15 3.55
CA GLU A 154 4.57 -2.47 2.15
C GLU A 154 5.74 -3.19 1.45
N ALA A 155 6.23 -4.30 2.03
CA ALA A 155 7.40 -5.02 1.51
C ALA A 155 7.22 -5.57 0.09
N HIS A 156 5.97 -5.77 -0.37
CA HIS A 156 5.66 -6.11 -1.77
C HIS A 156 6.06 -5.01 -2.77
N LEU A 157 6.37 -3.79 -2.30
CA LEU A 157 6.91 -2.71 -3.13
C LEU A 157 8.45 -2.72 -3.23
N LEU A 158 9.14 -3.61 -2.52
CA LEU A 158 10.59 -3.75 -2.62
C LEU A 158 10.98 -4.18 -4.03
N ALA A 159 12.01 -3.54 -4.59
CA ALA A 159 12.52 -3.90 -5.91
C ALA A 159 13.11 -5.33 -5.90
N THR A 160 12.66 -6.14 -6.85
CA THR A 160 13.13 -7.52 -7.07
C THR A 160 14.19 -7.60 -8.17
N SER A 161 14.59 -6.47 -8.73
CA SER A 161 15.61 -6.36 -9.77
C SER A 161 16.22 -4.96 -9.76
N LYS A 162 17.39 -4.83 -10.41
CA LYS A 162 18.08 -3.55 -10.61
C LYS A 162 17.18 -2.48 -11.21
N ASP A 163 17.22 -1.28 -10.63
CA ASP A 163 16.53 -0.09 -11.12
C ASP A 163 17.48 1.12 -11.12
N ALA A 164 18.21 1.28 -12.22
CA ALA A 164 19.19 2.35 -12.37
C ALA A 164 18.55 3.75 -12.33
N PHE A 165 17.30 3.89 -12.78
CA PHE A 165 16.57 5.16 -12.72
C PHE A 165 16.38 5.60 -11.25
N LYS A 166 16.11 4.67 -10.36
CA LYS A 166 16.02 4.90 -8.91
C LYS A 166 17.38 4.80 -8.20
N ARG A 167 18.49 4.69 -8.94
CA ARG A 167 19.85 4.54 -8.41
C ARG A 167 20.00 3.29 -7.53
N PHE A 168 19.24 2.25 -7.80
CA PHE A 168 19.42 0.94 -7.21
C PHE A 168 20.20 0.03 -8.18
N TYR A 169 21.39 -0.37 -7.77
CA TYR A 169 22.32 -1.15 -8.58
C TYR A 169 22.46 -2.59 -8.10
N GLY A 170 21.92 -2.93 -6.93
CA GLY A 170 21.81 -4.29 -6.41
C GLY A 170 20.79 -5.15 -7.16
N GLU A 171 20.68 -6.40 -6.79
CA GLU A 171 19.79 -7.36 -7.44
C GLU A 171 18.38 -7.35 -6.87
N ASN A 172 18.27 -7.22 -5.52
CA ASN A 172 17.01 -7.26 -4.80
C ASN A 172 17.13 -6.46 -3.50
N HIS A 173 16.15 -5.57 -3.20
CA HIS A 173 16.16 -4.75 -1.98
C HIS A 173 16.23 -5.60 -0.70
N LEU A 174 15.46 -6.69 -0.64
CA LEU A 174 15.42 -7.53 0.57
C LEU A 174 16.78 -8.24 0.77
N LYS A 175 17.40 -8.74 -0.31
CA LYS A 175 18.73 -9.34 -0.26
C LYS A 175 19.76 -8.38 0.35
N GLU A 176 19.81 -7.15 -0.17
CA GLU A 176 20.73 -6.12 0.33
C GLU A 176 20.45 -5.75 1.80
N LEU A 177 19.17 -5.65 2.18
CA LEU A 177 18.78 -5.32 3.55
C LEU A 177 19.11 -6.44 4.55
N LEU A 178 19.01 -7.71 4.13
CA LEU A 178 19.43 -8.85 4.96
C LEU A 178 20.93 -8.83 5.30
N GLU A 179 21.75 -8.21 4.45
CA GLU A 179 23.19 -8.04 4.69
C GLU A 179 23.52 -6.79 5.55
N LEU A 180 22.58 -5.81 5.61
CA LEU A 180 22.81 -4.50 6.21
C LEU A 180 22.05 -4.28 7.53
N ALA A 181 21.29 -5.26 8.00
CA ALA A 181 20.53 -5.16 9.25
C ALA A 181 20.72 -6.40 10.12
N LYS A 182 20.67 -6.22 11.45
CA LYS A 182 20.70 -7.35 12.40
C LYS A 182 19.34 -8.00 12.54
N VAL A 183 18.27 -7.21 12.49
CA VAL A 183 16.89 -7.70 12.56
C VAL A 183 16.03 -6.96 11.53
N LEU A 184 15.27 -7.72 10.75
CA LEU A 184 14.25 -7.21 9.83
C LEU A 184 12.85 -7.63 10.31
N VAL A 185 11.92 -6.69 10.28
CA VAL A 185 10.49 -6.92 10.45
C VAL A 185 9.79 -6.38 9.22
N LEU A 186 9.05 -7.20 8.50
CA LEU A 186 8.42 -6.76 7.26
C LEU A 186 6.94 -7.13 7.21
N VAL A 187 6.16 -6.22 6.61
CA VAL A 187 4.76 -6.43 6.28
C VAL A 187 4.64 -6.72 4.80
N TYR A 188 3.93 -7.77 4.47
CA TYR A 188 3.81 -8.29 3.11
C TYR A 188 2.37 -8.58 2.74
N ASP A 189 2.02 -8.29 1.49
CA ASP A 189 0.75 -8.61 0.86
C ASP A 189 1.00 -8.89 -0.62
N GLU A 190 0.99 -10.15 -1.02
CA GLU A 190 1.32 -10.58 -2.39
C GLU A 190 0.33 -10.06 -3.43
N LYS A 191 -0.95 -9.84 -3.02
CA LYS A 191 -2.02 -9.33 -3.90
C LYS A 191 -1.86 -7.85 -4.26
N GLN A 192 -0.80 -7.19 -3.78
CA GLN A 192 -0.52 -5.78 -4.03
C GLN A 192 0.78 -5.53 -4.84
N ALA A 193 1.35 -6.55 -5.46
CA ALA A 193 2.46 -6.39 -6.41
C ALA A 193 1.92 -5.84 -7.74
N LEU A 194 2.31 -4.61 -8.10
CA LEU A 194 1.73 -3.84 -9.22
C LEU A 194 2.72 -3.56 -10.36
N ARG A 195 3.96 -4.02 -10.27
CA ARG A 195 5.01 -3.73 -11.28
C ARG A 195 5.97 -4.89 -11.41
N MET A 196 6.43 -5.15 -12.62
CA MET A 196 7.46 -6.17 -12.89
C MET A 196 8.76 -5.95 -12.11
N GLY A 197 9.14 -4.70 -11.86
CA GLY A 197 10.34 -4.37 -11.07
C GLY A 197 10.22 -4.61 -9.56
N CYS A 198 9.01 -4.88 -9.07
CA CYS A 198 8.69 -5.19 -7.68
C CYS A 198 7.75 -6.41 -7.65
N TYR A 199 7.95 -7.37 -8.54
CA TYR A 199 7.08 -8.53 -8.63
C TYR A 199 7.58 -9.64 -7.71
N TRP A 200 6.71 -10.03 -6.80
CA TRP A 200 6.90 -11.12 -5.85
C TRP A 200 5.92 -12.22 -6.21
N ASP A 201 6.38 -13.45 -6.31
CA ASP A 201 5.58 -14.61 -6.69
C ASP A 201 5.90 -15.79 -5.77
N GLU A 202 4.90 -16.61 -5.49
CA GLU A 202 5.09 -17.88 -4.80
C GLU A 202 5.86 -18.88 -5.66
N ASN A 203 5.76 -18.76 -6.99
CA ASN A 203 6.53 -19.56 -7.94
C ASN A 203 7.86 -18.88 -8.27
N THR A 204 8.97 -19.60 -8.08
CA THR A 204 10.34 -19.07 -8.22
C THR A 204 10.73 -18.69 -9.64
N GLU A 205 9.91 -18.98 -10.64
CA GLU A 205 10.22 -18.76 -12.06
C GLU A 205 10.07 -17.31 -12.51
N ASN A 206 9.29 -16.51 -11.77
CA ASN A 206 9.04 -15.11 -12.10
C ASN A 206 9.24 -14.22 -10.87
N GLY A 207 10.07 -13.19 -11.02
CA GLY A 207 10.28 -12.19 -9.98
C GLY A 207 11.14 -12.68 -8.82
N ALA A 208 10.65 -12.56 -7.60
CA ALA A 208 11.28 -13.02 -6.38
C ALA A 208 10.26 -13.72 -5.49
N ASN A 209 10.70 -14.70 -4.73
CA ASN A 209 9.89 -15.44 -3.78
C ASN A 209 10.32 -15.09 -2.35
N LEU A 210 9.39 -14.61 -1.53
CA LEU A 210 9.69 -14.24 -0.15
C LEU A 210 10.04 -15.47 0.70
N GLN A 211 9.39 -16.62 0.44
CA GLN A 211 9.64 -17.86 1.16
C GLN A 211 11.09 -18.32 1.01
N THR A 212 11.69 -18.16 -0.19
CA THR A 212 13.09 -18.50 -0.43
C THR A 212 14.04 -17.75 0.51
N PHE A 213 13.84 -16.42 0.65
CA PHE A 213 14.64 -15.62 1.58
C PHE A 213 14.39 -16.00 3.04
N TYR A 214 13.14 -16.31 3.38
CA TYR A 214 12.77 -16.72 4.73
C TYR A 214 13.40 -18.05 5.12
N ASP A 215 13.45 -19.01 4.20
CA ASP A 215 14.00 -20.35 4.46
C ASP A 215 15.54 -20.37 4.56
N GLU A 216 16.20 -19.36 4.01
CA GLU A 216 17.65 -19.15 4.22
C GLU A 216 18.01 -18.68 5.64
N ILE A 217 17.02 -18.20 6.42
CA ILE A 217 17.21 -17.76 7.80
C ILE A 217 17.02 -18.98 8.74
N PRO A 218 17.94 -19.22 9.70
CA PRO A 218 17.80 -20.30 10.66
C PRO A 218 16.45 -20.23 11.43
N GLU A 219 15.84 -21.36 11.71
CA GLU A 219 14.52 -21.43 12.39
C GLU A 219 14.47 -20.63 13.70
N SER A 220 15.56 -20.65 14.48
CA SER A 220 15.67 -19.88 15.73
C SER A 220 15.69 -18.35 15.53
N LYS A 221 15.89 -17.89 14.28
CA LYS A 221 16.01 -16.47 13.91
C LYS A 221 14.92 -15.99 12.97
N ARG A 222 13.88 -16.78 12.75
CA ARG A 222 12.78 -16.41 11.85
C ARG A 222 11.43 -16.54 12.52
N GLY A 223 10.47 -15.69 12.10
CA GLY A 223 9.09 -15.72 12.55
C GLY A 223 8.13 -15.32 11.44
N TRP A 224 6.96 -15.95 11.42
CA TRP A 224 5.89 -15.63 10.47
C TRP A 224 4.56 -15.54 11.18
N TYR A 225 3.76 -14.55 10.85
CA TYR A 225 2.42 -14.39 11.40
C TYR A 225 1.45 -13.91 10.31
N ASN A 226 0.32 -14.62 10.20
CA ASN A 226 -0.75 -14.28 9.27
C ASN A 226 -1.87 -13.54 10.02
N LEU A 227 -2.04 -12.24 9.74
CA LEU A 227 -3.17 -11.45 10.23
C LEU A 227 -4.43 -11.85 9.48
N LYS A 228 -5.44 -12.30 10.23
CA LYS A 228 -6.70 -12.80 9.67
C LYS A 228 -7.84 -11.79 9.77
N GLN A 229 -7.85 -10.95 10.81
CA GLN A 229 -8.95 -10.05 11.07
C GLN A 229 -8.92 -8.82 10.15
N GLN A 230 -9.98 -8.63 9.38
CA GLN A 230 -10.17 -7.46 8.53
C GLN A 230 -10.79 -6.30 9.32
N PHE A 231 -10.16 -5.12 9.30
CA PHE A 231 -10.62 -3.93 10.02
C PHE A 231 -11.03 -2.76 9.09
N ARG A 232 -10.62 -2.81 7.82
CA ARG A 232 -10.77 -1.68 6.89
C ARG A 232 -12.15 -1.66 6.26
N VAL A 233 -12.58 -2.79 5.73
CA VAL A 233 -13.81 -2.90 4.96
C VAL A 233 -14.89 -3.48 5.86
N ALA A 234 -15.89 -2.67 6.21
CA ALA A 234 -17.08 -3.13 6.92
C ALA A 234 -18.03 -3.93 6.02
N ALA A 235 -17.52 -4.40 4.86
CA ALA A 235 -18.30 -5.16 3.91
C ALA A 235 -18.70 -6.53 4.49
N PRO A 236 -19.92 -6.97 4.21
CA PRO A 236 -20.35 -8.32 4.49
C PRO A 236 -19.46 -9.37 3.77
N PRO A 237 -19.36 -10.60 4.29
CA PRO A 237 -18.54 -11.66 3.70
C PRO A 237 -18.82 -11.90 2.20
N ASP A 238 -20.07 -11.88 1.79
CA ASP A 238 -20.48 -12.10 0.40
C ASP A 238 -20.03 -10.97 -0.56
N VAL A 239 -19.82 -9.75 -0.07
CA VAL A 239 -19.18 -8.67 -0.85
C VAL A 239 -17.67 -8.91 -0.96
N LEU A 240 -17.03 -9.40 0.09
CA LEU A 240 -15.60 -9.77 0.04
C LEU A 240 -15.37 -10.96 -0.90
N ASP A 241 -16.26 -11.95 -0.89
CA ASP A 241 -16.24 -13.08 -1.81
C ASP A 241 -16.42 -12.58 -3.27
N TRP A 242 -17.35 -11.64 -3.49
CA TRP A 242 -17.54 -10.99 -4.80
C TRP A 242 -16.25 -10.31 -5.31
N ILE A 243 -15.57 -9.58 -4.44
CA ILE A 243 -14.28 -8.94 -4.79
C ILE A 243 -13.23 -10.01 -5.13
N ASN A 244 -13.12 -11.06 -4.31
CA ASN A 244 -12.17 -12.14 -4.53
C ASN A 244 -12.43 -12.89 -5.86
N ASP A 245 -13.67 -13.22 -6.14
CA ASP A 245 -14.06 -13.91 -7.38
C ASP A 245 -13.63 -13.13 -8.61
N ILE A 246 -13.88 -11.80 -8.66
CA ILE A 246 -13.46 -10.97 -9.80
C ILE A 246 -11.95 -10.78 -9.84
N SER A 247 -11.31 -10.44 -8.72
CA SER A 247 -9.95 -9.90 -8.69
C SER A 247 -8.85 -10.94 -8.46
N VAL A 248 -9.20 -12.13 -8.01
CA VAL A 248 -8.25 -13.24 -7.76
C VAL A 248 -8.58 -14.42 -8.65
N GLU A 249 -9.83 -14.86 -8.64
CA GLU A 249 -10.27 -16.07 -9.38
C GLU A 249 -10.59 -15.78 -10.85
N GLY A 250 -10.82 -14.51 -11.23
CA GLY A 250 -11.21 -14.13 -12.59
C GLY A 250 -12.62 -14.62 -13.00
N LYS A 251 -13.46 -14.95 -12.01
CA LYS A 251 -14.83 -15.45 -12.23
C LYS A 251 -15.84 -14.32 -12.27
N ILE A 252 -17.01 -14.60 -12.86
CA ILE A 252 -18.16 -13.70 -12.73
C ILE A 252 -18.93 -14.08 -11.46
N PRO A 253 -18.95 -13.22 -10.44
CA PRO A 253 -19.59 -13.54 -9.16
C PRO A 253 -21.11 -13.34 -9.21
N LYS A 254 -21.81 -14.01 -8.30
CA LYS A 254 -23.21 -13.68 -8.01
C LYS A 254 -23.31 -12.36 -7.29
N TYR A 255 -24.39 -11.62 -7.54
CA TYR A 255 -24.62 -10.36 -6.82
C TYR A 255 -24.78 -10.62 -5.31
N PRO A 256 -24.09 -9.85 -4.43
CA PRO A 256 -24.15 -10.08 -2.99
C PRO A 256 -25.57 -9.98 -2.44
N LYS A 257 -26.01 -10.96 -1.67
CA LYS A 257 -27.36 -10.96 -1.05
C LYS A 257 -27.53 -9.84 -0.04
N SER A 258 -26.45 -9.53 0.69
CA SER A 258 -26.42 -8.43 1.68
C SER A 258 -26.61 -7.05 1.06
N ALA A 259 -26.35 -6.90 -0.25
CA ALA A 259 -26.58 -5.67 -1.00
C ALA A 259 -28.00 -5.55 -1.56
N LYS A 260 -28.83 -6.63 -1.48
CA LYS A 260 -30.21 -6.63 -1.97
C LYS A 260 -31.15 -6.07 -0.88
N GLY A 261 -31.93 -5.03 -1.20
CA GLY A 261 -33.13 -4.66 -0.45
C GLY A 261 -32.97 -3.93 0.89
N SER A 262 -31.77 -3.51 1.27
CA SER A 262 -31.58 -2.69 2.48
C SER A 262 -31.66 -1.20 2.17
N LEU A 263 -32.56 -0.49 2.87
CA LEU A 263 -32.67 0.98 2.77
C LEU A 263 -31.44 1.70 3.36
N GLU A 264 -30.78 1.09 4.35
CA GLU A 264 -29.54 1.58 4.96
C GLU A 264 -28.55 0.41 5.16
N PRO A 265 -27.86 -0.01 4.09
CA PRO A 265 -26.90 -1.09 4.20
C PRO A 265 -25.69 -0.65 5.04
N LYS A 266 -25.16 -1.55 5.89
CA LYS A 266 -23.89 -1.32 6.61
C LYS A 266 -22.73 -1.03 5.66
N PHE A 267 -22.80 -1.59 4.45
CA PHE A 267 -21.87 -1.36 3.35
C PHE A 267 -22.67 -1.20 2.06
N ASP A 268 -22.50 -0.05 1.38
CA ASP A 268 -23.27 0.30 0.18
C ASP A 268 -22.54 -0.25 -1.07
N PHE A 269 -22.99 -1.42 -1.56
CA PHE A 269 -22.44 -2.05 -2.76
C PHE A 269 -23.39 -1.92 -3.94
N GLN A 270 -22.91 -1.38 -5.07
CA GLN A 270 -23.71 -1.20 -6.28
C GLN A 270 -22.90 -1.43 -7.55
N ILE A 271 -23.53 -2.10 -8.55
CA ILE A 271 -23.04 -2.18 -9.92
C ILE A 271 -23.82 -1.14 -10.73
N TRP A 272 -23.12 -0.33 -11.52
CA TRP A 272 -23.70 0.77 -12.28
C TRP A 272 -23.66 0.49 -13.78
N ASP A 273 -24.73 0.91 -14.49
CA ASP A 273 -24.84 0.80 -15.94
C ASP A 273 -24.36 2.09 -16.65
N ASP A 274 -24.40 3.22 -15.93
CA ASP A 274 -23.91 4.51 -16.40
C ASP A 274 -22.82 5.08 -15.46
N CYS A 275 -21.68 5.46 -16.05
CA CYS A 275 -20.52 5.93 -15.31
C CYS A 275 -20.73 7.35 -14.76
N ASN A 276 -21.48 8.21 -15.48
CA ASN A 276 -21.75 9.57 -15.04
C ASN A 276 -22.74 9.59 -13.88
N GLU A 277 -23.77 8.73 -13.90
CA GLU A 277 -24.69 8.56 -12.76
C GLU A 277 -23.94 8.05 -11.52
N MET A 278 -23.04 7.07 -11.69
CA MET A 278 -22.17 6.59 -10.62
C MET A 278 -21.34 7.72 -10.00
N TYR A 279 -20.74 8.57 -10.84
CA TYR A 279 -19.96 9.71 -10.38
C TYR A 279 -20.81 10.75 -9.64
N MET A 280 -21.99 11.09 -10.16
CA MET A 280 -22.91 12.02 -9.49
C MET A 280 -23.32 11.51 -8.13
N LYS A 281 -23.63 10.21 -8.02
CA LYS A 281 -23.93 9.56 -6.74
C LYS A 281 -22.75 9.59 -5.78
N LEU A 282 -21.54 9.40 -6.29
CA LEU A 282 -20.32 9.47 -5.48
C LEU A 282 -20.08 10.89 -4.93
N LYS A 283 -20.40 11.93 -5.71
CA LYS A 283 -20.34 13.34 -5.24
C LYS A 283 -21.30 13.58 -4.08
N GLU A 284 -22.55 13.12 -4.16
CA GLU A 284 -23.51 13.19 -3.04
C GLU A 284 -22.94 12.50 -1.78
N LYS A 285 -22.35 11.32 -1.95
CA LYS A 285 -21.72 10.61 -0.83
C LYS A 285 -20.52 11.39 -0.27
N ASN A 286 -19.76 12.07 -1.13
CA ASN A 286 -18.62 12.88 -0.68
C ASN A 286 -19.04 14.09 0.15
N GLU A 287 -20.20 14.71 -0.11
CA GLU A 287 -20.74 15.78 0.71
C GLU A 287 -21.05 15.33 2.14
N THR A 288 -21.51 14.07 2.29
CA THR A 288 -21.89 13.52 3.60
C THR A 288 -20.71 12.90 4.34
N PHE A 289 -19.86 12.13 3.65
CA PHE A 289 -18.85 11.27 4.27
C PHE A 289 -17.41 11.78 4.06
N GLY A 290 -17.17 12.62 3.05
CA GLY A 290 -15.82 12.95 2.60
C GLY A 290 -15.07 11.74 2.00
N GLN A 291 -13.90 11.96 1.41
CA GLN A 291 -13.02 10.90 0.89
C GLN A 291 -13.72 9.86 0.00
N CYS A 292 -14.62 10.30 -0.88
CA CYS A 292 -15.23 9.47 -1.91
C CYS A 292 -14.57 9.80 -3.25
N ARG A 293 -14.03 8.81 -3.98
CA ARG A 293 -13.25 9.06 -5.19
C ARG A 293 -13.56 8.05 -6.29
N MET A 294 -13.51 8.56 -7.54
CA MET A 294 -13.48 7.72 -8.73
C MET A 294 -12.08 7.13 -8.91
N LEU A 295 -12.02 5.84 -9.24
CA LEU A 295 -10.80 5.08 -9.49
C LEU A 295 -10.93 4.31 -10.80
N SER A 296 -9.82 4.02 -11.48
CA SER A 296 -9.83 3.17 -12.67
C SER A 296 -8.58 2.30 -12.74
N THR A 297 -8.69 1.14 -13.41
CA THR A 297 -7.54 0.40 -13.92
C THR A 297 -6.70 1.30 -14.83
N TYR A 298 -5.42 1.01 -14.97
CA TYR A 298 -4.46 1.91 -15.66
C TYR A 298 -4.54 1.77 -17.19
N ASP A 299 -5.72 2.00 -17.74
CA ASP A 299 -6.05 1.75 -19.16
C ASP A 299 -6.10 3.03 -20.00
N PHE A 300 -5.83 4.17 -19.40
CA PHE A 300 -5.90 5.46 -20.06
C PHE A 300 -4.50 6.07 -20.18
N PRO A 301 -4.20 6.72 -21.33
CA PRO A 301 -2.88 7.29 -21.54
C PRO A 301 -2.52 8.31 -20.45
N TYR A 302 -1.29 8.22 -19.97
CA TYR A 302 -0.71 9.20 -19.06
C TYR A 302 0.76 9.41 -19.41
N ARG A 303 1.18 10.67 -19.51
CA ARG A 303 2.57 11.06 -19.74
C ARG A 303 2.93 12.28 -18.89
N LEU A 304 4.15 12.34 -18.42
CA LEU A 304 4.69 13.51 -17.69
C LEU A 304 5.18 14.59 -18.68
N ASP A 305 4.32 15.03 -19.58
CA ASP A 305 4.60 16.00 -20.65
C ASP A 305 3.90 17.36 -20.45
N GLY A 306 3.30 17.54 -19.27
CA GLY A 306 2.56 18.77 -18.93
C GLY A 306 1.14 18.85 -19.50
N LYS A 307 0.69 17.84 -20.25
CA LYS A 307 -0.70 17.78 -20.75
C LYS A 307 -1.65 17.18 -19.73
N THR A 308 -2.93 17.48 -19.90
CA THR A 308 -3.99 16.87 -19.11
C THR A 308 -4.57 15.67 -19.85
N TYR A 309 -4.65 14.56 -19.17
CA TYR A 309 -5.23 13.31 -19.66
C TYR A 309 -6.58 13.07 -18.99
N TYR A 310 -7.43 12.28 -19.64
CA TYR A 310 -8.81 12.05 -19.19
C TYR A 310 -9.18 10.59 -19.25
N VAL A 311 -10.00 10.17 -18.28
CA VAL A 311 -10.79 8.93 -18.35
C VAL A 311 -12.11 9.28 -19.01
N THR A 312 -12.52 8.49 -20.02
CA THR A 312 -13.75 8.69 -20.78
C THR A 312 -14.55 7.40 -20.86
N CYS A 313 -15.85 7.46 -20.50
CA CYS A 313 -16.79 6.32 -20.58
C CYS A 313 -18.16 6.89 -21.02
N GLY A 314 -18.50 6.78 -22.32
CA GLY A 314 -19.66 7.47 -22.87
C GLY A 314 -19.52 9.00 -22.70
N ASP A 315 -20.50 9.62 -22.07
CA ASP A 315 -20.51 11.08 -21.79
C ASP A 315 -19.66 11.46 -20.55
N PHE A 316 -19.25 10.48 -19.75
CA PHE A 316 -18.39 10.71 -18.60
C PHE A 316 -16.98 11.08 -19.04
N LYS A 317 -16.44 12.17 -18.47
CA LYS A 317 -15.07 12.63 -18.73
C LYS A 317 -14.51 13.38 -17.52
N LEU A 318 -13.53 12.77 -16.85
CA LEU A 318 -12.79 13.40 -15.75
C LEU A 318 -11.28 13.32 -15.97
N ARG A 319 -10.54 14.23 -15.32
CA ARG A 319 -9.06 14.24 -15.35
C ARG A 319 -8.52 12.92 -14.79
N TRP A 320 -7.44 12.44 -15.40
CA TRP A 320 -6.79 11.20 -15.06
C TRP A 320 -5.50 11.39 -14.29
N ASP A 321 -5.39 10.76 -13.12
CA ASP A 321 -4.16 10.46 -12.38
C ASP A 321 -3.17 11.61 -12.22
N MET A 322 -3.63 12.81 -11.84
CA MET A 322 -2.76 13.99 -11.73
C MET A 322 -1.74 13.86 -10.60
N TYR A 323 -0.46 13.79 -10.97
CA TYR A 323 0.65 13.79 -10.05
C TYR A 323 0.91 15.18 -9.46
N ALA A 324 0.74 15.31 -8.14
CA ALA A 324 0.96 16.56 -7.40
C ALA A 324 2.01 16.38 -6.28
N PRO A 325 3.31 16.29 -6.61
CA PRO A 325 4.36 15.94 -5.63
C PRO A 325 4.55 16.97 -4.52
N LYS A 326 4.10 18.21 -4.73
CA LYS A 326 4.17 19.33 -3.76
C LYS A 326 2.92 19.43 -2.88
N ALA A 327 1.88 18.66 -3.15
CA ALA A 327 0.67 18.68 -2.34
C ALA A 327 0.97 18.25 -0.90
N LEU A 328 0.36 18.95 0.05
CA LEU A 328 0.52 18.68 1.49
C LEU A 328 -0.29 17.46 1.93
N LEU A 329 -1.47 17.26 1.34
CA LEU A 329 -2.34 16.12 1.62
C LEU A 329 -2.16 15.02 0.57
N PRO A 330 -2.40 13.75 0.95
CA PRO A 330 -2.54 12.67 -0.01
C PRO A 330 -3.66 12.97 -1.02
N TRP A 331 -3.57 12.36 -2.20
CA TRP A 331 -4.57 12.52 -3.26
C TRP A 331 -6.01 12.25 -2.75
N SER A 332 -6.20 11.21 -1.95
CA SER A 332 -7.49 10.81 -1.40
C SER A 332 -8.14 11.84 -0.45
N GLU A 333 -7.33 12.74 0.15
CA GLU A 333 -7.79 13.73 1.14
C GLU A 333 -7.91 15.14 0.60
N ARG A 334 -7.47 15.40 -0.63
CA ARG A 334 -7.58 16.70 -1.27
C ARG A 334 -9.00 16.92 -1.80
N GLU A 335 -9.57 18.10 -1.57
CA GLU A 335 -10.93 18.46 -2.02
C GLU A 335 -11.05 18.53 -3.55
N ASP A 336 -10.00 19.02 -4.24
CA ASP A 336 -9.98 19.19 -5.68
C ASP A 336 -9.93 17.86 -6.46
N THR A 337 -9.65 16.73 -5.81
CA THR A 337 -9.55 15.42 -6.46
C THR A 337 -10.87 14.67 -6.57
N ILE A 338 -11.97 15.24 -6.09
CA ILE A 338 -13.31 14.67 -6.34
C ILE A 338 -13.64 14.66 -7.83
N ASP A 339 -13.13 15.63 -8.59
CA ASP A 339 -13.31 15.76 -10.04
C ASP A 339 -12.12 15.15 -10.82
N GLU A 340 -11.44 14.18 -10.21
CA GLU A 340 -10.37 13.39 -10.81
C GLU A 340 -10.67 11.89 -10.69
N VAL A 341 -10.09 11.09 -11.58
CA VAL A 341 -10.05 9.63 -11.47
C VAL A 341 -8.64 9.24 -11.03
N GLY A 342 -8.53 8.55 -9.90
CA GLY A 342 -7.26 8.03 -9.41
C GLY A 342 -6.93 6.65 -9.95
N SER A 343 -5.63 6.34 -9.98
CA SER A 343 -5.11 5.03 -10.30
C SER A 343 -4.76 4.23 -9.05
N VAL A 344 -4.34 2.99 -9.24
CA VAL A 344 -3.77 2.16 -8.17
C VAL A 344 -2.60 2.88 -7.47
N TYR A 345 -1.83 3.68 -8.18
CA TYR A 345 -0.66 4.38 -7.63
C TYR A 345 -0.99 5.59 -6.77
N THR A 346 -2.16 6.19 -6.99
CA THR A 346 -2.62 7.31 -6.15
C THR A 346 -3.32 6.83 -4.88
N VAL A 347 -3.88 5.61 -4.89
CA VAL A 347 -4.72 5.12 -3.78
C VAL A 347 -4.09 3.97 -2.98
N GLN A 348 -3.02 3.33 -3.49
CA GLN A 348 -2.35 2.25 -2.74
C GLN A 348 -1.87 2.75 -1.37
N GLY A 349 -2.18 2.01 -0.31
CA GLY A 349 -1.88 2.39 1.07
C GLY A 349 -2.90 3.33 1.73
N PHE A 350 -3.85 3.91 0.97
CA PHE A 350 -4.88 4.83 1.47
C PHE A 350 -6.28 4.21 1.42
N ASP A 351 -7.15 4.69 2.30
CA ASP A 351 -8.57 4.29 2.34
C ASP A 351 -9.45 5.40 1.80
N LEU A 352 -10.61 5.00 1.30
CA LEU A 352 -11.72 5.88 0.90
C LEU A 352 -12.96 5.51 1.71
N ASN A 353 -13.86 6.47 1.95
CA ASN A 353 -15.18 6.13 2.48
C ASN A 353 -16.01 5.41 1.41
N TYR A 354 -16.02 5.95 0.18
CA TYR A 354 -16.63 5.30 -0.97
C TYR A 354 -15.64 5.26 -2.14
N ALA A 355 -15.55 4.12 -2.80
CA ALA A 355 -14.78 3.95 -4.03
C ALA A 355 -15.72 3.69 -5.20
N GLY A 356 -15.66 4.54 -6.24
CA GLY A 356 -16.32 4.31 -7.53
C GLY A 356 -15.28 3.75 -8.51
N VAL A 357 -15.32 2.47 -8.80
CA VAL A 357 -14.27 1.78 -9.57
C VAL A 357 -14.73 1.52 -11.00
N ILE A 358 -13.96 2.02 -11.95
CA ILE A 358 -14.08 1.72 -13.38
C ILE A 358 -13.15 0.55 -13.71
N LEU A 359 -13.72 -0.61 -14.02
CA LEU A 359 -13.01 -1.69 -14.69
C LEU A 359 -12.84 -1.26 -16.16
N GLY A 360 -11.66 -0.84 -16.52
CA GLY A 360 -11.39 -0.20 -17.80
C GLY A 360 -11.28 -1.19 -18.97
N ARG A 361 -10.64 -0.72 -20.06
CA ARG A 361 -10.59 -1.45 -21.35
C ARG A 361 -9.83 -2.78 -21.29
N SER A 362 -8.87 -2.88 -20.37
CA SER A 362 -8.09 -4.12 -20.17
C SER A 362 -8.90 -5.24 -19.53
N VAL A 363 -10.10 -4.92 -18.98
CA VAL A 363 -10.97 -5.89 -18.29
C VAL A 363 -12.23 -6.10 -19.11
N GLY A 364 -12.37 -7.26 -19.71
CA GLY A 364 -13.50 -7.64 -20.53
C GLY A 364 -14.16 -8.93 -20.07
N TYR A 365 -15.02 -9.48 -20.91
CA TYR A 365 -15.79 -10.68 -20.67
C TYR A 365 -15.46 -11.79 -21.67
N ASP A 366 -15.20 -12.98 -21.18
CA ASP A 366 -15.15 -14.22 -21.97
C ASP A 366 -16.52 -14.92 -21.91
N LYS A 367 -17.29 -14.74 -22.95
CA LYS A 367 -18.66 -15.29 -23.06
C LYS A 367 -18.70 -16.82 -23.14
N ALA A 368 -17.63 -17.44 -23.67
CA ALA A 368 -17.58 -18.88 -23.82
C ALA A 368 -17.37 -19.59 -22.47
N ASN A 369 -16.61 -18.96 -21.59
CA ASN A 369 -16.22 -19.53 -20.29
C ASN A 369 -16.93 -18.85 -19.10
N ASP A 370 -17.78 -17.85 -19.35
CA ASP A 370 -18.45 -17.00 -18.33
C ASP A 370 -17.46 -16.47 -17.26
N CYS A 371 -16.36 -15.86 -17.71
CA CYS A 371 -15.31 -15.38 -16.83
C CYS A 371 -14.73 -14.02 -17.28
N ILE A 372 -13.90 -13.42 -16.45
CA ILE A 372 -13.15 -12.21 -16.77
C ILE A 372 -12.13 -12.51 -17.89
N LYS A 373 -12.09 -11.65 -18.90
CA LYS A 373 -11.08 -11.67 -19.96
C LYS A 373 -10.14 -10.51 -19.79
N LEU A 374 -8.86 -10.78 -19.56
CA LEU A 374 -7.84 -9.73 -19.50
C LEU A 374 -7.26 -9.46 -20.89
N ARG A 375 -6.99 -8.17 -21.16
CA ARG A 375 -6.39 -7.64 -22.39
C ARG A 375 -5.19 -6.77 -22.00
N PRO A 376 -4.01 -7.39 -21.66
CA PRO A 376 -2.84 -6.65 -21.18
C PRO A 376 -2.31 -5.60 -22.15
N GLU A 377 -2.58 -5.74 -23.44
CA GLU A 377 -2.24 -4.79 -24.50
C GLU A 377 -2.99 -3.46 -24.39
N LEU A 378 -4.12 -3.42 -23.67
CA LEU A 378 -4.92 -2.22 -23.42
C LEU A 378 -4.59 -1.57 -22.07
N TYR A 379 -3.72 -2.17 -21.27
CA TYR A 379 -3.25 -1.62 -20.00
C TYR A 379 -2.05 -0.68 -20.26
N ASP A 380 -2.20 0.61 -20.04
CA ASP A 380 -1.27 1.68 -20.51
C ASP A 380 -0.09 1.94 -19.54
N ASP A 381 0.11 1.10 -18.52
CA ASP A 381 1.27 1.23 -17.62
C ASP A 381 2.55 0.60 -18.22
N HIS A 382 3.09 1.25 -19.24
CA HIS A 382 4.32 0.79 -19.89
C HIS A 382 5.51 0.75 -18.93
N ALA A 383 5.56 1.63 -17.94
CA ALA A 383 6.63 1.67 -16.94
C ALA A 383 6.55 0.48 -15.98
N GLY A 384 5.33 0.14 -15.52
CA GLY A 384 5.07 -1.03 -14.68
C GLY A 384 5.33 -2.34 -15.40
N PHE A 385 5.08 -2.37 -16.72
CA PHE A 385 5.26 -3.55 -17.59
C PHE A 385 6.66 -3.66 -18.22
N THR A 386 7.61 -2.78 -17.84
CA THR A 386 8.98 -2.91 -18.34
C THR A 386 9.58 -4.24 -17.93
N LYS A 387 9.86 -5.11 -18.95
CA LYS A 387 10.40 -6.46 -18.75
C LYS A 387 11.67 -6.45 -17.92
N LYS A 388 11.79 -7.37 -17.00
CA LYS A 388 12.95 -7.59 -16.13
C LYS A 388 13.57 -8.95 -16.42
N LYS A 389 14.89 -9.06 -16.17
CA LYS A 389 15.64 -10.30 -16.46
C LYS A 389 15.17 -11.50 -15.65
N ASN A 390 14.65 -11.26 -14.45
CA ASN A 390 14.14 -12.27 -13.53
C ASN A 390 12.67 -12.65 -13.79
N ILE A 391 12.09 -12.26 -14.94
CA ILE A 391 10.74 -12.63 -15.34
C ILE A 391 10.83 -13.43 -16.64
N SER A 392 10.51 -14.71 -16.59
CA SER A 392 10.52 -15.61 -17.73
C SER A 392 9.25 -15.48 -18.57
N ASP A 393 8.09 -15.46 -17.92
CA ASP A 393 6.76 -15.31 -18.54
C ASP A 393 6.15 -13.92 -18.24
N ALA A 394 6.48 -12.97 -19.12
CA ALA A 394 6.00 -11.60 -18.96
C ALA A 394 4.49 -11.45 -19.14
N ASP A 395 3.84 -12.30 -19.94
CA ASP A 395 2.42 -12.14 -20.23
C ASP A 395 1.55 -12.65 -19.06
N THR A 396 1.91 -13.76 -18.45
CA THR A 396 1.30 -14.21 -17.19
C THR A 396 1.48 -13.19 -16.08
N VAL A 397 2.67 -12.61 -15.94
CA VAL A 397 2.95 -11.57 -14.93
C VAL A 397 2.12 -10.31 -15.18
N LYS A 398 1.94 -9.86 -16.43
CA LYS A 398 1.06 -8.72 -16.75
C LYS A 398 -0.39 -8.98 -16.33
N GLN A 399 -0.92 -10.17 -16.64
CA GLN A 399 -2.28 -10.55 -16.23
C GLN A 399 -2.41 -10.52 -14.70
N LYS A 400 -1.45 -11.08 -13.97
CA LYS A 400 -1.45 -11.06 -12.50
C LYS A 400 -1.39 -9.62 -11.93
N ILE A 401 -0.58 -8.75 -12.53
CA ILE A 401 -0.52 -7.32 -12.14
C ILE A 401 -1.87 -6.62 -12.37
N ILE A 402 -2.56 -6.89 -13.47
CA ILE A 402 -3.89 -6.32 -13.72
C ILE A 402 -4.88 -6.84 -12.67
N MET A 403 -4.89 -8.13 -12.35
CA MET A 403 -5.73 -8.70 -11.29
C MET A 403 -5.44 -8.08 -9.92
N ASN A 404 -4.16 -7.94 -9.56
CA ASN A 404 -3.76 -7.25 -8.34
C ASN A 404 -4.23 -5.78 -8.33
N SER A 405 -4.17 -5.09 -9.48
CA SER A 405 -4.69 -3.72 -9.61
C SER A 405 -6.19 -3.66 -9.34
N ILE A 406 -6.96 -4.59 -9.91
CA ILE A 406 -8.40 -4.71 -9.65
C ILE A 406 -8.65 -4.95 -8.16
N ASN A 407 -7.92 -5.87 -7.53
CA ASN A 407 -8.04 -6.16 -6.10
C ASN A 407 -7.75 -4.91 -5.25
N VAL A 408 -6.66 -4.20 -5.56
CA VAL A 408 -6.31 -2.95 -4.84
C VAL A 408 -7.43 -1.93 -4.95
N LEU A 409 -8.01 -1.70 -6.13
CA LEU A 409 -9.06 -0.71 -6.35
C LEU A 409 -10.37 -1.10 -5.64
N LEU A 410 -10.81 -2.34 -5.77
CA LEU A 410 -12.06 -2.84 -5.19
C LEU A 410 -12.04 -2.90 -3.65
N THR A 411 -10.85 -2.97 -3.05
CA THR A 411 -10.68 -3.03 -1.58
C THR A 411 -10.44 -1.67 -0.92
N ARG A 412 -10.61 -0.54 -1.63
CA ARG A 412 -10.35 0.80 -1.06
C ARG A 412 -11.52 1.38 -0.28
N GLY A 413 -12.75 1.09 -0.66
CA GLY A 413 -13.94 1.61 0.00
C GLY A 413 -14.17 0.99 1.38
N THR A 414 -14.34 1.82 2.42
CA THR A 414 -14.61 1.33 3.78
C THR A 414 -16.10 1.29 4.12
N LYS A 415 -16.91 2.12 3.46
CA LYS A 415 -18.36 2.23 3.65
C LYS A 415 -19.17 1.85 2.41
N GLY A 416 -18.55 1.91 1.23
CA GLY A 416 -19.22 1.55 0.00
C GLY A 416 -18.28 1.36 -1.19
N LEU A 417 -18.75 0.51 -2.10
CA LEU A 417 -18.07 0.18 -3.36
C LEU A 417 -19.08 0.25 -4.50
N TYR A 418 -18.81 1.13 -5.46
CA TYR A 418 -19.55 1.28 -6.70
C TYR A 418 -18.69 0.77 -7.85
N VAL A 419 -19.24 -0.07 -8.72
CA VAL A 419 -18.49 -0.69 -9.80
C VAL A 419 -19.16 -0.42 -11.14
N TYR A 420 -18.37 0.01 -12.11
CA TYR A 420 -18.75 0.16 -13.51
C TYR A 420 -17.76 -0.58 -14.39
N ALA A 421 -18.24 -1.35 -15.37
CA ALA A 421 -17.41 -2.00 -16.38
C ALA A 421 -17.43 -1.19 -17.69
N TRP A 422 -16.26 -0.82 -18.21
CA TRP A 422 -16.12 -0.11 -19.49
C TRP A 422 -16.53 -1.00 -20.66
N ASP A 423 -16.17 -2.28 -20.62
CA ASP A 423 -16.58 -3.29 -21.60
C ASP A 423 -18.10 -3.52 -21.54
N PRO A 424 -18.85 -3.31 -22.63
CA PRO A 424 -20.30 -3.40 -22.59
C PRO A 424 -20.82 -4.83 -22.35
N GLU A 425 -20.11 -5.86 -22.82
CA GLU A 425 -20.51 -7.25 -22.58
C GLU A 425 -20.31 -7.63 -21.10
N LEU A 426 -19.20 -7.22 -20.49
CA LEU A 426 -18.96 -7.40 -19.05
C LEU A 426 -20.00 -6.64 -18.22
N ARG A 427 -20.30 -5.39 -18.61
CA ARG A 427 -21.30 -4.56 -17.92
C ARG A 427 -22.66 -5.22 -17.94
N GLU A 428 -23.12 -5.69 -19.12
CA GLU A 428 -24.40 -6.40 -19.26
C GLU A 428 -24.41 -7.69 -18.43
N ARG A 429 -23.31 -8.45 -18.43
CA ARG A 429 -23.22 -9.70 -17.64
C ARG A 429 -23.27 -9.43 -16.13
N LEU A 430 -22.58 -8.40 -15.65
CA LEU A 430 -22.64 -7.99 -14.25
C LEU A 430 -24.02 -7.45 -13.86
N ALA A 431 -24.68 -6.70 -14.76
CA ALA A 431 -26.04 -6.21 -14.53
C ALA A 431 -27.06 -7.35 -14.37
N ARG A 432 -26.95 -8.39 -15.19
CA ARG A 432 -27.82 -9.60 -15.08
C ARG A 432 -27.65 -10.29 -13.72
N SER A 433 -26.47 -10.33 -13.16
CA SER A 433 -26.23 -10.97 -11.84
C SER A 433 -27.07 -10.36 -10.71
N ARG A 434 -27.59 -9.13 -10.88
CA ARG A 434 -28.50 -8.47 -9.91
C ARG A 434 -29.86 -9.16 -9.79
N THR A 435 -30.29 -9.84 -10.84
CA THR A 435 -31.60 -10.51 -10.94
C THR A 435 -31.53 -12.01 -10.76
N GLU A 436 -30.33 -12.59 -10.85
CA GLU A 436 -30.07 -14.00 -10.55
C GLU A 436 -29.96 -14.23 -9.02
#